data_3d27412c118418dfe171deb1acf39401
#
_entry.id   3d27412c118418dfe171deb1acf39401
#
_cell.length_a   1.000
_cell.length_b   1.000
_cell.length_c   1.000
_cell.angle_alpha   90.00
_cell.angle_beta   90.00
_cell.angle_gamma   90.00
#
_symmetry.space_group_name_H-M   'P 1'
#
loop_
_entity.id
_entity.type
_entity.pdbx_description
1 polymer ?
#
loop_
_entity_poly.entity_id
_entity_poly.type
_entity_poly.pdbx_seq_one_letter_code
_entity_poly.pdbx_strand_id
1 'polypeptide(L)'
;MDALASNMADLSTEPSGSSSWTESELAAMRETVALLKGTRPMPDPKLLAATVLCTKCKPADAAKKIQEWAKISRDDWQVELSTAGLRLNIADASSEEWTAVAGQIDNSYAACGGDAEGRGIFWIRGGHIAKEAIESGAAMRAGLLFWLACHADLSTMRNGVSMVIDNSKTASADMRRSGIEGKLHKGFQSFPLRPQCIRIIVTSAVQRVLVNTVIKAAAVFSRQKILRRILFVTSYVDVAAALPLASMPKYAGGGVGEVASAWVRRRLDAFPALPDELTGTAFIL
;
A
#
# COMPACT_ATOMS: atom_id res chain seq x y z
N MET A 1 -14.45 -41.83 9.67
CA MET A 1 -14.55 -40.37 9.57
C MET A 1 -13.32 -39.68 10.17
N ASP A 2 -12.13 -40.25 10.06
CA ASP A 2 -10.91 -39.76 10.76
C ASP A 2 -9.70 -39.57 9.83
N ALA A 3 -9.92 -39.18 8.58
CA ALA A 3 -8.84 -38.96 7.61
C ALA A 3 -8.74 -37.52 7.07
N LEU A 4 -9.46 -36.55 7.65
CA LEU A 4 -9.47 -35.15 7.20
C LEU A 4 -8.82 -34.16 8.17
N ALA A 5 -8.32 -34.63 9.32
CA ALA A 5 -7.75 -33.74 10.35
C ALA A 5 -6.21 -33.59 10.30
N SER A 6 -5.51 -34.25 9.39
CA SER A 6 -4.03 -34.35 9.44
C SER A 6 -3.26 -33.49 8.43
N ASN A 7 -3.89 -32.61 7.65
CA ASN A 7 -3.20 -31.84 6.59
C ASN A 7 -3.28 -30.31 6.75
N MET A 8 -3.48 -29.80 7.96
CA MET A 8 -3.47 -28.34 8.22
C MET A 8 -2.18 -27.82 8.89
N ALA A 9 -1.16 -28.62 9.04
CA ALA A 9 0.14 -28.21 9.55
C ALA A 9 1.16 -28.30 8.40
N ASP A 10 1.44 -27.24 7.75
CA ASP A 10 2.67 -26.89 7.01
C ASP A 10 2.38 -26.10 5.71
N LEU A 11 1.83 -24.91 5.84
CA LEU A 11 1.78 -23.93 4.74
C LEU A 11 2.59 -22.66 5.08
N SER A 12 3.71 -22.82 5.76
CA SER A 12 4.78 -21.81 5.79
C SER A 12 5.75 -22.04 4.62
N THR A 13 5.26 -22.01 3.39
CA THR A 13 6.16 -21.84 2.25
C THR A 13 6.65 -20.40 2.26
N GLU A 14 7.77 -20.17 2.93
CA GLU A 14 8.54 -18.93 2.73
C GLU A 14 8.90 -18.81 1.24
N PRO A 15 8.61 -17.66 0.60
CA PRO A 15 9.01 -17.43 -0.77
C PRO A 15 10.56 -17.45 -0.82
N SER A 16 11.12 -18.29 -1.68
CA SER A 16 12.55 -18.46 -1.94
C SER A 16 13.17 -17.24 -2.65
N GLY A 17 13.14 -16.08 -2.00
CA GLY A 17 13.86 -14.86 -2.38
C GLY A 17 14.92 -14.57 -1.33
N SER A 18 16.13 -14.12 -1.73
CA SER A 18 17.16 -13.67 -0.78
C SER A 18 16.53 -12.83 0.32
N SER A 19 16.61 -13.29 1.57
CA SER A 19 16.05 -12.62 2.76
C SER A 19 16.85 -11.38 3.18
N SER A 20 17.90 -11.02 2.45
CA SER A 20 18.81 -9.91 2.74
C SER A 20 18.85 -8.87 1.62
N TRP A 21 19.19 -7.64 1.99
CA TRP A 21 19.47 -6.56 1.05
C TRP A 21 20.71 -6.89 0.22
N THR A 22 20.68 -6.60 -1.08
CA THR A 22 21.87 -6.68 -1.92
C THR A 22 22.69 -5.40 -1.80
N GLU A 23 24.02 -5.48 -2.07
CA GLU A 23 24.89 -4.29 -2.02
C GLU A 23 24.44 -3.22 -3.03
N SER A 24 23.92 -3.62 -4.19
CA SER A 24 23.39 -2.66 -5.18
C SER A 24 22.14 -1.93 -4.69
N GLU A 25 21.28 -2.59 -3.91
CA GLU A 25 20.10 -1.97 -3.29
C GLU A 25 20.53 -0.97 -2.20
N LEU A 26 21.49 -1.35 -1.35
CA LEU A 26 22.05 -0.48 -0.33
C LEU A 26 22.77 0.73 -0.94
N ALA A 27 23.55 0.54 -1.98
CA ALA A 27 24.19 1.62 -2.72
C ALA A 27 23.17 2.61 -3.30
N ALA A 28 22.09 2.10 -3.90
CA ALA A 28 21.01 2.94 -4.42
C ALA A 28 20.27 3.72 -3.32
N MET A 29 20.12 3.15 -2.12
CA MET A 29 19.55 3.87 -0.96
C MET A 29 20.47 4.99 -0.50
N ARG A 30 21.80 4.73 -0.35
CA ARG A 30 22.79 5.76 0.03
C ARG A 30 22.81 6.93 -0.97
N GLU A 31 22.80 6.62 -2.26
CA GLU A 31 22.76 7.65 -3.30
C GLU A 31 21.45 8.44 -3.26
N THR A 32 20.30 7.78 -3.04
CA THR A 32 19.01 8.45 -2.88
C THR A 32 19.04 9.43 -1.70
N VAL A 33 19.62 9.02 -0.55
CA VAL A 33 19.79 9.89 0.63
C VAL A 33 20.64 11.11 0.26
N ALA A 34 21.73 10.92 -0.47
CA ALA A 34 22.57 12.02 -0.92
C ALA A 34 21.82 13.03 -1.80
N LEU A 35 20.93 12.54 -2.68
CA LEU A 35 20.08 13.39 -3.53
C LEU A 35 18.96 14.10 -2.75
N LEU A 36 18.58 13.57 -1.59
CA LEU A 36 17.58 14.17 -0.70
C LEU A 36 18.18 15.20 0.28
N LYS A 37 19.50 15.47 0.24
CA LYS A 37 20.13 16.50 1.07
C LYS A 37 19.42 17.84 0.89
N GLY A 38 18.98 18.42 2.01
CA GLY A 38 18.17 19.64 2.02
C GLY A 38 16.65 19.42 2.02
N THR A 39 16.16 18.19 1.79
CA THR A 39 14.77 17.84 2.02
C THR A 39 14.53 17.70 3.53
N ARG A 40 13.64 18.51 4.09
CA ARG A 40 13.32 18.47 5.54
C ARG A 40 11.80 18.40 5.75
N PRO A 41 11.35 17.56 6.68
CA PRO A 41 12.11 16.50 7.37
C PRO A 41 12.48 15.36 6.42
N MET A 42 13.54 14.63 6.76
CA MET A 42 13.92 13.42 6.02
C MET A 42 12.80 12.37 6.08
N PRO A 43 12.53 11.64 4.99
CA PRO A 43 11.52 10.59 4.97
C PRO A 43 11.91 9.45 5.92
N ASP A 44 10.91 8.70 6.39
CA ASP A 44 11.13 7.49 7.17
C ASP A 44 12.01 6.49 6.38
N PRO A 45 13.00 5.84 7.03
CA PRO A 45 13.90 4.91 6.37
C PRO A 45 13.21 3.73 5.67
N LYS A 46 12.12 3.19 6.23
CA LYS A 46 11.33 2.11 5.61
C LYS A 46 10.65 2.60 4.33
N LEU A 47 10.11 3.83 4.36
CA LEU A 47 9.51 4.46 3.20
C LEU A 47 10.53 4.73 2.10
N LEU A 48 11.73 5.18 2.48
CA LEU A 48 12.84 5.37 1.54
C LEU A 48 13.21 4.04 0.87
N ALA A 49 13.49 3.00 1.66
CA ALA A 49 13.88 1.69 1.16
C ALA A 49 12.83 1.09 0.21
N ALA A 50 11.56 1.09 0.62
CA ALA A 50 10.48 0.60 -0.22
C ALA A 50 10.36 1.41 -1.53
N THR A 51 10.54 2.75 -1.48
CA THR A 51 10.49 3.58 -2.68
C THR A 51 11.64 3.31 -3.63
N VAL A 52 12.86 3.14 -3.13
CA VAL A 52 14.04 2.80 -3.94
C VAL A 52 13.83 1.50 -4.71
N LEU A 53 13.36 0.44 -4.05
CA LEU A 53 13.10 -0.84 -4.72
C LEU A 53 11.93 -0.74 -5.71
N CYS A 54 10.84 -0.07 -5.35
CA CYS A 54 9.72 0.17 -6.25
C CYS A 54 10.11 0.94 -7.52
N THR A 55 11.11 1.81 -7.44
CA THR A 55 11.69 2.54 -8.59
C THR A 55 12.81 1.77 -9.28
N LYS A 56 12.99 0.48 -8.96
CA LYS A 56 14.01 -0.42 -9.53
C LYS A 56 15.43 0.07 -9.27
N CYS A 57 15.70 0.48 -8.05
CA CYS A 57 16.99 0.97 -7.62
C CYS A 57 17.53 2.12 -8.50
N LYS A 58 16.66 3.04 -8.89
CA LYS A 58 17.02 4.26 -9.61
C LYS A 58 17.00 5.44 -8.66
N PRO A 59 18.14 5.90 -8.13
CA PRO A 59 18.20 6.89 -7.05
C PRO A 59 17.52 8.21 -7.41
N ALA A 60 17.75 8.73 -8.62
CA ALA A 60 17.14 9.97 -9.07
C ALA A 60 15.60 9.88 -9.17
N ASP A 61 15.07 8.74 -9.68
CA ASP A 61 13.62 8.50 -9.75
C ASP A 61 13.04 8.37 -8.33
N ALA A 62 13.74 7.70 -7.42
CA ALA A 62 13.33 7.53 -6.03
C ALA A 62 13.30 8.88 -5.30
N ALA A 63 14.37 9.66 -5.38
CA ALA A 63 14.47 10.99 -4.76
C ALA A 63 13.36 11.92 -5.26
N LYS A 64 13.14 11.98 -6.58
CA LYS A 64 12.06 12.76 -7.18
C LYS A 64 10.69 12.34 -6.66
N LYS A 65 10.42 11.03 -6.59
CA LYS A 65 9.16 10.50 -6.06
C LYS A 65 8.93 10.88 -4.60
N ILE A 66 9.96 10.74 -3.77
CA ILE A 66 9.89 11.11 -2.35
C ILE A 66 9.61 12.60 -2.19
N GLN A 67 10.29 13.45 -2.96
CA GLN A 67 10.08 14.91 -2.91
C GLN A 67 8.68 15.31 -3.36
N GLU A 68 8.19 14.75 -4.48
CA GLU A 68 6.81 14.95 -4.93
C GLU A 68 5.81 14.52 -3.86
N TRP A 69 6.06 13.39 -3.23
CA TRP A 69 5.19 12.83 -2.21
C TRP A 69 5.22 13.63 -0.90
N ALA A 70 6.41 14.05 -0.47
CA ALA A 70 6.54 14.94 0.69
C ALA A 70 5.79 16.27 0.48
N LYS A 71 5.86 16.83 -0.72
CA LYS A 71 5.14 18.05 -1.08
C LYS A 71 3.62 17.83 -0.98
N ILE A 72 3.08 16.81 -1.65
CA ILE A 72 1.64 16.52 -1.66
C ILE A 72 1.14 16.17 -0.26
N SER A 73 1.89 15.37 0.50
CA SER A 73 1.51 14.98 1.85
C SER A 73 1.42 16.19 2.78
N ARG A 74 2.36 17.11 2.69
CA ARG A 74 2.36 18.34 3.51
C ARG A 74 1.29 19.33 3.05
N ASP A 75 1.24 19.62 1.73
CA ASP A 75 0.43 20.72 1.21
C ASP A 75 -1.08 20.36 1.16
N ASP A 76 -1.40 19.11 0.80
CA ASP A 76 -2.79 18.66 0.63
C ASP A 76 -3.33 17.90 1.86
N TRP A 77 -2.47 17.32 2.70
CA TRP A 77 -2.89 16.40 3.77
C TRP A 77 -2.32 16.73 5.15
N GLN A 78 -1.43 17.72 5.25
CA GLN A 78 -0.76 18.12 6.49
C GLN A 78 -0.04 16.94 7.20
N VAL A 79 0.51 16.02 6.43
CA VAL A 79 1.23 14.85 6.89
C VAL A 79 2.69 14.93 6.47
N GLU A 80 3.60 14.82 7.41
CA GLU A 80 5.03 14.68 7.14
C GLU A 80 5.40 13.22 6.91
N LEU A 81 6.34 12.96 6.00
CA LEU A 81 6.80 11.60 5.68
C LEU A 81 7.90 11.08 6.61
N SER A 82 8.26 11.84 7.64
CA SER A 82 9.22 11.41 8.67
C SER A 82 8.63 10.30 9.56
N THR A 83 9.48 9.60 10.29
CA THR A 83 9.06 8.59 11.27
C THR A 83 8.06 9.18 12.28
N ALA A 84 8.33 10.41 12.77
CA ALA A 84 7.44 11.10 13.68
C ALA A 84 6.11 11.50 13.01
N GLY A 85 6.14 12.03 11.79
CA GLY A 85 4.95 12.47 11.06
C GLY A 85 4.05 11.31 10.64
N LEU A 86 4.63 10.16 10.30
CA LEU A 86 3.89 8.94 10.00
C LEU A 86 3.43 8.19 11.25
N ARG A 87 3.93 8.58 12.43
CA ARG A 87 3.63 7.88 13.69
C ARG A 87 3.99 6.40 13.66
N LEU A 88 5.14 6.08 13.05
CA LEU A 88 5.61 4.69 12.93
C LEU A 88 6.11 4.09 14.24
N ASN A 89 6.31 4.89 15.29
CA ASN A 89 6.54 4.40 16.64
C ASN A 89 5.22 3.88 17.24
N ILE A 90 4.86 2.67 16.82
CA ILE A 90 3.62 1.96 17.18
C ILE A 90 3.59 1.57 18.67
N ALA A 91 4.64 1.82 19.42
CA ALA A 91 4.68 1.59 20.87
C ALA A 91 3.54 2.32 21.63
N ASP A 92 3.02 3.42 21.07
CA ASP A 92 1.94 4.19 21.65
C ASP A 92 0.58 3.90 20.99
N ALA A 93 0.23 2.61 20.94
CA ALA A 93 -1.04 2.13 20.37
C ALA A 93 -2.30 2.63 21.11
N SER A 94 -2.13 3.26 22.26
CA SER A 94 -3.21 3.85 23.05
C SER A 94 -3.51 5.30 22.69
N SER A 95 -2.72 5.93 21.79
CA SER A 95 -2.97 7.32 21.42
C SER A 95 -4.28 7.47 20.62
N GLU A 96 -5.01 8.53 20.88
CA GLU A 96 -6.23 8.89 20.14
C GLU A 96 -5.95 9.01 18.64
N GLU A 97 -4.77 9.51 18.28
CA GLU A 97 -4.31 9.62 16.89
C GLU A 97 -4.14 8.26 16.19
N TRP A 98 -3.58 7.25 16.89
CA TRP A 98 -3.49 5.89 16.35
C TRP A 98 -4.89 5.31 16.18
N THR A 99 -5.78 5.52 17.11
CA THR A 99 -7.16 5.02 17.02
C THR A 99 -7.87 5.54 15.76
N ALA A 100 -7.71 6.82 15.43
CA ALA A 100 -8.27 7.40 14.21
C ALA A 100 -7.66 6.79 12.94
N VAL A 101 -6.34 6.61 12.91
CA VAL A 101 -5.64 6.00 11.77
C VAL A 101 -6.01 4.51 11.63
N ALA A 102 -6.04 3.76 12.73
CA ALA A 102 -6.41 2.34 12.76
C ALA A 102 -7.85 2.15 12.27
N GLY A 103 -8.79 2.97 12.76
CA GLY A 103 -10.18 2.96 12.29
C GLY A 103 -10.29 3.21 10.79
N GLN A 104 -9.49 4.13 10.24
CA GLN A 104 -9.46 4.38 8.81
C GLN A 104 -8.81 3.23 8.02
N ILE A 105 -7.76 2.58 8.57
CA ILE A 105 -7.18 1.36 7.97
C ILE A 105 -8.26 0.28 7.89
N ASP A 106 -8.96 -0.01 8.98
CA ASP A 106 -9.96 -1.07 9.06
C ASP A 106 -11.17 -0.82 8.16
N ASN A 107 -11.52 0.44 7.94
CA ASN A 107 -12.60 0.81 7.04
C ASN A 107 -12.22 0.75 5.56
N SER A 108 -11.00 1.12 5.22
CA SER A 108 -10.59 1.35 3.81
C SER A 108 -9.74 0.25 3.21
N TYR A 109 -9.19 -0.65 4.03
CA TYR A 109 -8.29 -1.69 3.57
C TYR A 109 -8.66 -3.06 4.13
N ALA A 110 -8.09 -4.10 3.56
CA ALA A 110 -8.25 -5.45 4.09
C ALA A 110 -6.89 -6.15 4.18
N ALA A 111 -6.67 -6.82 5.30
CA ALA A 111 -5.53 -7.70 5.48
C ALA A 111 -5.52 -8.81 4.43
N CYS A 112 -4.37 -9.08 3.84
CA CYS A 112 -4.18 -10.09 2.81
C CYS A 112 -2.86 -10.83 3.00
N GLY A 113 -2.75 -12.01 2.41
CA GLY A 113 -1.48 -12.72 2.23
C GLY A 113 -0.73 -12.24 0.99
N GLY A 114 0.13 -13.13 0.43
CA GLY A 114 0.78 -12.94 -0.85
C GLY A 114 -0.03 -13.52 -2.02
N ASP A 115 0.23 -13.04 -3.23
CA ASP A 115 -0.27 -13.69 -4.44
C ASP A 115 0.55 -14.95 -4.80
N ALA A 116 0.21 -15.62 -5.90
CA ALA A 116 0.87 -16.85 -6.32
C ALA A 116 2.37 -16.67 -6.61
N GLU A 117 2.82 -15.45 -6.92
CA GLU A 117 4.24 -15.13 -7.13
C GLU A 117 4.90 -14.53 -5.88
N GLY A 118 4.26 -14.63 -4.72
CA GLY A 118 4.78 -14.13 -3.45
C GLY A 118 4.79 -12.60 -3.31
N ARG A 119 4.03 -11.87 -4.14
CA ARG A 119 3.90 -10.42 -4.04
C ARG A 119 2.79 -10.05 -3.08
N GLY A 120 2.95 -8.99 -2.31
CA GLY A 120 1.90 -8.47 -1.45
C GLY A 120 0.63 -8.09 -2.22
N ILE A 121 -0.52 -8.30 -1.60
CA ILE A 121 -1.81 -7.89 -2.14
C ILE A 121 -2.23 -6.57 -1.49
N PHE A 122 -2.35 -5.51 -2.29
CA PHE A 122 -2.85 -4.22 -1.86
C PHE A 122 -4.37 -4.16 -2.10
N TRP A 123 -5.14 -4.46 -1.05
CA TRP A 123 -6.60 -4.54 -1.15
C TRP A 123 -7.26 -3.30 -0.56
N ILE A 124 -7.88 -2.51 -1.44
CA ILE A 124 -8.59 -1.28 -1.10
C ILE A 124 -10.10 -1.56 -1.12
N ARG A 125 -10.79 -1.13 -0.08
CA ARG A 125 -12.26 -1.11 -0.02
C ARG A 125 -12.73 0.27 -0.43
N GLY A 126 -13.35 0.38 -1.60
CA GLY A 126 -13.85 1.65 -2.11
C GLY A 126 -15.01 2.22 -1.25
N GLY A 127 -15.16 3.52 -1.25
CA GLY A 127 -16.34 4.22 -0.72
C GLY A 127 -16.40 4.44 0.79
N HIS A 128 -15.37 4.12 1.55
CA HIS A 128 -15.39 4.22 3.02
C HIS A 128 -14.42 5.24 3.62
N ILE A 129 -14.03 6.27 2.86
CA ILE A 129 -13.15 7.30 3.41
C ILE A 129 -14.02 8.43 3.98
N ALA A 130 -14.00 8.57 5.31
CA ALA A 130 -14.70 9.64 5.98
C ALA A 130 -14.08 10.99 5.65
N LYS A 131 -14.90 12.03 5.54
CA LYS A 131 -14.43 13.40 5.27
C LYS A 131 -13.47 13.89 6.34
N GLU A 132 -13.80 13.64 7.59
CA GLU A 132 -13.01 13.99 8.76
C GLU A 132 -11.62 13.33 8.75
N ALA A 133 -11.54 12.09 8.25
CA ALA A 133 -10.27 11.39 8.09
C ALA A 133 -9.36 12.00 7.02
N ILE A 134 -9.96 12.68 6.04
CA ILE A 134 -9.22 13.41 5.01
C ILE A 134 -8.70 14.72 5.59
N GLU A 135 -9.57 15.46 6.27
CA GLU A 135 -9.25 16.77 6.84
C GLU A 135 -8.20 16.67 7.95
N SER A 136 -8.21 15.60 8.74
CA SER A 136 -7.21 15.33 9.78
C SER A 136 -5.91 14.68 9.27
N GLY A 137 -5.83 14.33 7.99
CA GLY A 137 -4.71 13.58 7.41
C GLY A 137 -4.67 12.08 7.79
N ALA A 138 -5.64 11.58 8.58
CA ALA A 138 -5.71 10.18 8.99
C ALA A 138 -5.83 9.24 7.79
N ALA A 139 -6.60 9.62 6.76
CA ALA A 139 -6.73 8.83 5.53
C ALA A 139 -5.40 8.68 4.78
N MET A 140 -4.58 9.73 4.73
CA MET A 140 -3.27 9.67 4.09
C MET A 140 -2.30 8.79 4.90
N ARG A 141 -2.25 8.95 6.23
CA ARG A 141 -1.44 8.10 7.10
C ARG A 141 -1.85 6.64 6.98
N ALA A 142 -3.15 6.35 7.01
CA ALA A 142 -3.69 5.01 6.83
C ALA A 142 -3.23 4.38 5.50
N GLY A 143 -3.32 5.13 4.40
CA GLY A 143 -2.86 4.69 3.09
C GLY A 143 -1.36 4.42 3.04
N LEU A 144 -0.56 5.32 3.62
CA LEU A 144 0.90 5.20 3.69
C LEU A 144 1.33 3.98 4.53
N LEU A 145 0.74 3.80 5.70
CA LEU A 145 1.06 2.69 6.59
C LEU A 145 0.63 1.35 5.98
N PHE A 146 -0.54 1.30 5.37
CA PHE A 146 -0.99 0.10 4.68
C PHE A 146 -0.10 -0.22 3.47
N TRP A 147 0.31 0.80 2.70
CA TRP A 147 1.26 0.63 1.62
C TRP A 147 2.61 0.08 2.11
N LEU A 148 3.17 0.65 3.19
CA LEU A 148 4.40 0.16 3.80
C LEU A 148 4.26 -1.29 4.29
N ALA A 149 3.14 -1.63 4.92
CA ALA A 149 2.87 -2.98 5.38
C ALA A 149 2.79 -3.99 4.23
N CYS A 150 2.19 -3.62 3.09
CA CYS A 150 2.22 -4.44 1.88
C CYS A 150 3.65 -4.66 1.35
N HIS A 151 4.54 -3.70 1.55
CA HIS A 151 5.94 -3.75 1.12
C HIS A 151 6.90 -4.17 2.25
N ALA A 152 6.38 -4.74 3.34
CA ALA A 152 7.20 -5.21 4.45
C ALA A 152 7.86 -6.59 4.19
N ASP A 153 8.19 -6.85 2.94
CA ASP A 153 9.03 -7.97 2.51
C ASP A 153 9.78 -7.60 1.22
N LEU A 154 10.99 -8.15 1.06
CA LEU A 154 11.86 -7.84 -0.07
C LEU A 154 11.29 -8.34 -1.40
N SER A 155 10.56 -9.46 -1.40
CA SER A 155 9.94 -9.98 -2.62
C SER A 155 8.93 -8.98 -3.19
N THR A 156 8.04 -8.46 -2.36
CA THR A 156 7.06 -7.45 -2.78
C THR A 156 7.73 -6.16 -3.22
N MET A 157 8.73 -5.67 -2.49
CA MET A 157 9.45 -4.46 -2.88
C MET A 157 10.14 -4.62 -4.24
N ARG A 158 10.75 -5.77 -4.51
CA ARG A 158 11.44 -6.09 -5.77
C ARG A 158 10.48 -6.34 -6.93
N ASN A 159 9.37 -7.04 -6.69
CA ASN A 159 8.47 -7.54 -7.73
C ASN A 159 7.20 -6.71 -7.90
N GLY A 160 6.88 -5.83 -6.96
CA GLY A 160 5.68 -5.02 -6.93
C GLY A 160 4.49 -5.73 -6.28
N VAL A 161 3.30 -5.16 -6.42
CA VAL A 161 2.07 -5.60 -5.74
C VAL A 161 0.98 -6.04 -6.70
N SER A 162 0.14 -6.95 -6.26
CA SER A 162 -1.18 -7.18 -6.85
C SER A 162 -2.19 -6.25 -6.18
N MET A 163 -2.96 -5.48 -6.95
CA MET A 163 -3.95 -4.57 -6.40
C MET A 163 -5.36 -5.10 -6.60
N VAL A 164 -6.19 -4.94 -5.59
CA VAL A 164 -7.63 -5.14 -5.67
C VAL A 164 -8.33 -3.88 -5.19
N ILE A 165 -9.21 -3.32 -6.00
CA ILE A 165 -10.07 -2.19 -5.64
C ILE A 165 -11.49 -2.74 -5.55
N ASP A 166 -11.97 -2.87 -4.34
CA ASP A 166 -13.26 -3.47 -4.04
C ASP A 166 -14.35 -2.41 -3.92
N ASN A 167 -15.10 -2.20 -5.00
CA ASN A 167 -16.25 -1.31 -5.02
C ASN A 167 -17.58 -2.04 -4.84
N SER A 168 -17.57 -3.30 -4.43
CA SER A 168 -18.81 -4.13 -4.35
C SER A 168 -19.87 -3.53 -3.43
N LYS A 169 -19.45 -2.81 -2.39
CA LYS A 169 -20.35 -2.15 -1.42
C LYS A 169 -20.47 -0.64 -1.60
N THR A 170 -19.82 -0.07 -2.62
CA THR A 170 -19.83 1.38 -2.84
C THR A 170 -21.10 1.76 -3.60
N ALA A 171 -21.94 2.60 -3.01
CA ALA A 171 -23.09 3.15 -3.71
C ALA A 171 -22.63 4.07 -4.85
N SER A 172 -23.31 4.00 -6.00
CA SER A 172 -23.00 4.85 -7.16
C SER A 172 -23.10 6.34 -6.84
N ALA A 173 -23.92 6.73 -5.86
CA ALA A 173 -24.02 8.09 -5.38
C ALA A 173 -22.78 8.56 -4.63
N ASP A 174 -22.16 7.68 -3.85
CA ASP A 174 -20.95 7.98 -3.09
C ASP A 174 -19.72 8.09 -4.01
N MET A 175 -19.70 7.32 -5.09
CA MET A 175 -18.69 7.47 -6.14
C MET A 175 -18.71 8.85 -6.81
N ARG A 176 -19.86 9.51 -6.86
CA ARG A 176 -20.01 10.85 -7.46
C ARG A 176 -19.73 11.99 -6.47
N ARG A 177 -19.93 11.75 -5.17
CA ARG A 177 -19.77 12.75 -4.10
C ARG A 177 -18.33 12.99 -3.69
N SER A 178 -17.43 12.14 -4.11
CA SER A 178 -16.04 12.28 -3.73
C SER A 178 -15.34 13.40 -4.50
N GLY A 179 -15.68 14.66 -4.25
CA GLY A 179 -14.82 15.83 -4.51
C GLY A 179 -13.44 15.72 -3.84
N ILE A 180 -13.30 14.75 -3.02
CA ILE A 180 -12.20 13.95 -2.52
C ILE A 180 -11.34 13.38 -3.67
N GLU A 181 -11.95 13.09 -4.81
CA GLU A 181 -11.33 12.47 -5.97
C GLU A 181 -10.05 13.19 -6.41
N GLY A 182 -10.05 14.51 -6.40
CA GLY A 182 -8.87 15.28 -6.78
C GLY A 182 -7.69 15.11 -5.83
N LYS A 183 -7.93 15.15 -4.51
CA LYS A 183 -6.87 14.98 -3.48
C LYS A 183 -6.39 13.53 -3.43
N LEU A 184 -7.31 12.57 -3.39
CA LEU A 184 -6.99 11.14 -3.41
C LEU A 184 -6.26 10.77 -4.70
N HIS A 185 -6.72 11.27 -5.84
CA HIS A 185 -6.10 10.99 -7.13
C HIS A 185 -4.64 11.49 -7.18
N LYS A 186 -4.36 12.70 -6.75
CA LYS A 186 -3.00 13.22 -6.62
C LYS A 186 -2.17 12.38 -5.64
N GLY A 187 -2.73 12.03 -4.49
CA GLY A 187 -2.10 11.16 -3.52
C GLY A 187 -1.71 9.82 -4.14
N PHE A 188 -2.64 9.12 -4.79
CA PHE A 188 -2.37 7.84 -5.42
C PHE A 188 -1.42 7.91 -6.62
N GLN A 189 -1.43 8.98 -7.41
CA GLN A 189 -0.46 9.14 -8.51
C GLN A 189 0.98 9.27 -8.02
N SER A 190 1.18 9.91 -6.88
CA SER A 190 2.50 10.09 -6.31
C SER A 190 3.02 8.86 -5.56
N PHE A 191 2.13 7.94 -5.13
CA PHE A 191 2.56 6.69 -4.50
C PHE A 191 3.53 5.93 -5.40
N PRO A 192 4.67 5.47 -4.88
CA PRO A 192 5.62 4.67 -5.64
C PRO A 192 5.10 3.25 -5.83
N LEU A 193 3.85 3.12 -6.28
CA LEU A 193 3.24 1.84 -6.57
C LEU A 193 3.86 1.23 -7.82
N ARG A 194 4.14 -0.06 -7.71
CA ARG A 194 4.53 -0.89 -8.84
C ARG A 194 3.49 -2.01 -9.02
N PRO A 195 2.24 -1.65 -9.43
CA PRO A 195 1.20 -2.65 -9.59
C PRO A 195 1.55 -3.57 -10.77
N GLN A 196 1.49 -4.87 -10.55
CA GLN A 196 1.64 -5.88 -11.61
C GLN A 196 0.29 -6.20 -12.25
N CYS A 197 -0.76 -6.20 -11.44
CA CYS A 197 -2.14 -6.34 -11.88
C CYS A 197 -3.03 -5.47 -10.99
N ILE A 198 -4.07 -4.89 -11.57
CA ILE A 198 -5.09 -4.09 -10.84
C ILE A 198 -6.43 -4.71 -11.17
N ARG A 199 -7.07 -5.34 -10.18
CA ARG A 199 -8.42 -5.89 -10.31
C ARG A 199 -9.41 -4.92 -9.68
N ILE A 200 -10.40 -4.50 -10.44
CA ILE A 200 -11.44 -3.58 -9.95
C ILE A 200 -12.75 -4.34 -9.92
N ILE A 201 -13.27 -4.57 -8.72
CA ILE A 201 -14.56 -5.22 -8.52
C ILE A 201 -15.65 -4.17 -8.74
N VAL A 202 -16.54 -4.44 -9.71
CA VAL A 202 -17.69 -3.61 -10.04
C VAL A 202 -18.92 -4.52 -10.21
N THR A 203 -19.94 -4.30 -9.40
CA THR A 203 -21.11 -5.16 -9.35
C THR A 203 -22.27 -4.67 -10.23
N SER A 204 -22.16 -3.47 -10.81
CA SER A 204 -23.18 -2.93 -11.70
C SER A 204 -22.58 -2.25 -12.94
N ALA A 205 -23.36 -2.20 -14.00
CA ALA A 205 -23.00 -1.48 -15.22
C ALA A 205 -22.73 0.01 -14.97
N VAL A 206 -23.48 0.64 -14.07
CA VAL A 206 -23.32 2.05 -13.69
C VAL A 206 -21.97 2.27 -13.01
N GLN A 207 -21.60 1.43 -12.06
CA GLN A 207 -20.29 1.48 -11.42
C GLN A 207 -19.17 1.33 -12.46
N ARG A 208 -19.33 0.39 -13.38
CA ARG A 208 -18.35 0.15 -14.45
C ARG A 208 -18.14 1.37 -15.34
N VAL A 209 -19.22 2.06 -15.72
CA VAL A 209 -19.16 3.29 -16.51
C VAL A 209 -18.46 4.39 -15.72
N LEU A 210 -18.81 4.60 -14.45
CA LEU A 210 -18.20 5.61 -13.59
C LEU A 210 -16.70 5.38 -13.41
N VAL A 211 -16.30 4.15 -13.05
CA VAL A 211 -14.89 3.80 -12.86
C VAL A 211 -14.12 3.94 -14.19
N ASN A 212 -14.69 3.51 -15.32
CA ASN A 212 -14.08 3.71 -16.63
C ASN A 212 -13.86 5.21 -16.96
N THR A 213 -14.81 6.06 -16.59
CA THR A 213 -14.69 7.52 -16.79
C THR A 213 -13.52 8.07 -15.97
N VAL A 214 -13.42 7.69 -14.71
CA VAL A 214 -12.30 8.08 -13.83
C VAL A 214 -10.97 7.58 -14.38
N ILE A 215 -10.91 6.31 -14.82
CA ILE A 215 -9.69 5.74 -15.41
C ILE A 215 -9.31 6.46 -16.70
N LYS A 216 -10.26 6.77 -17.58
CA LYS A 216 -9.99 7.52 -18.81
C LYS A 216 -9.50 8.94 -18.52
N ALA A 217 -10.09 9.63 -17.55
CA ALA A 217 -9.62 10.94 -17.12
C ALA A 217 -8.19 10.85 -16.53
N ALA A 218 -7.91 9.82 -15.73
CA ALA A 218 -6.59 9.55 -15.21
C ALA A 218 -5.59 9.13 -16.29
N ALA A 219 -6.05 8.50 -17.36
CA ALA A 219 -5.22 8.00 -18.46
C ALA A 219 -4.49 9.13 -19.22
N VAL A 220 -5.07 10.31 -19.26
CA VAL A 220 -4.43 11.51 -19.86
C VAL A 220 -3.10 11.80 -19.14
N PHE A 221 -2.99 11.45 -17.85
CA PHE A 221 -1.81 11.70 -17.01
C PHE A 221 -1.03 10.43 -16.64
N SER A 222 -1.54 9.24 -17.00
CA SER A 222 -0.96 7.95 -16.59
C SER A 222 -0.26 7.26 -17.75
N ARG A 223 0.82 6.53 -17.42
CA ARG A 223 1.53 5.71 -18.42
C ARG A 223 0.59 4.63 -18.96
N GLN A 224 0.45 4.50 -20.27
CA GLN A 224 -0.37 3.47 -20.95
C GLN A 224 -0.14 2.06 -20.43
N LYS A 225 1.08 1.77 -19.94
CA LYS A 225 1.44 0.48 -19.33
C LYS A 225 0.59 0.13 -18.11
N ILE A 226 0.14 1.11 -17.31
CA ILE A 226 -0.71 0.88 -16.13
C ILE A 226 -2.12 0.51 -16.57
N LEU A 227 -2.64 1.15 -17.59
CA LEU A 227 -3.99 0.88 -18.11
C LEU A 227 -4.16 -0.57 -18.59
N ARG A 228 -3.12 -1.13 -19.21
CA ARG A 228 -3.12 -2.52 -19.67
C ARG A 228 -3.14 -3.55 -18.54
N ARG A 229 -2.90 -3.13 -17.30
CA ARG A 229 -2.89 -3.99 -16.11
C ARG A 229 -4.23 -3.98 -15.36
N ILE A 230 -5.17 -3.15 -15.81
CA ILE A 230 -6.48 -3.01 -15.20
C ILE A 230 -7.42 -4.06 -15.76
N LEU A 231 -8.00 -4.86 -14.86
CA LEU A 231 -9.00 -5.88 -15.13
C LEU A 231 -10.26 -5.56 -14.34
N PHE A 232 -11.40 -5.48 -15.02
CA PHE A 232 -12.69 -5.40 -14.35
C PHE A 232 -13.18 -6.82 -14.06
N VAL A 233 -13.56 -7.05 -12.83
CA VAL A 233 -14.17 -8.29 -12.33
C VAL A 233 -15.51 -7.99 -11.69
N THR A 234 -16.42 -8.95 -11.66
CA THR A 234 -17.80 -8.74 -11.20
C THR A 234 -18.05 -9.32 -9.80
N SER A 235 -17.19 -10.22 -9.35
CA SER A 235 -17.37 -10.95 -8.10
C SER A 235 -16.04 -11.29 -7.42
N TYR A 236 -16.13 -11.71 -6.16
CA TYR A 236 -14.97 -12.28 -5.45
C TYR A 236 -14.53 -13.64 -6.03
N VAL A 237 -15.43 -14.37 -6.69
CA VAL A 237 -15.09 -15.60 -7.38
C VAL A 237 -14.11 -15.34 -8.52
N ASP A 238 -14.32 -14.25 -9.28
CA ASP A 238 -13.40 -13.85 -10.35
C ASP A 238 -12.02 -13.46 -9.80
N VAL A 239 -11.99 -12.86 -8.60
CA VAL A 239 -10.73 -12.55 -7.91
C VAL A 239 -10.05 -13.83 -7.45
N ALA A 240 -10.81 -14.78 -6.89
CA ALA A 240 -10.32 -16.07 -6.40
C ALA A 240 -9.76 -16.97 -7.51
N ALA A 241 -10.20 -16.79 -8.74
CA ALA A 241 -9.60 -17.46 -9.90
C ALA A 241 -8.15 -17.05 -10.17
N ALA A 242 -7.69 -15.94 -9.59
CA ALA A 242 -6.38 -15.36 -9.87
C ALA A 242 -5.53 -15.07 -8.62
N LEU A 243 -6.11 -15.17 -7.42
CA LEU A 243 -5.40 -15.00 -6.15
C LEU A 243 -5.67 -16.23 -5.25
N PRO A 244 -4.67 -16.68 -4.48
CA PRO A 244 -4.87 -17.78 -3.55
C PRO A 244 -5.98 -17.46 -2.55
N LEU A 245 -6.97 -18.35 -2.39
CA LEU A 245 -8.06 -18.16 -1.43
C LEU A 245 -7.54 -17.93 0.00
N ALA A 246 -6.50 -18.66 0.40
CA ALA A 246 -5.87 -18.49 1.71
C ALA A 246 -5.34 -17.06 1.95
N SER A 247 -5.02 -16.33 0.88
CA SER A 247 -4.48 -14.97 0.92
C SER A 247 -5.53 -13.86 0.82
N MET A 248 -6.77 -14.22 0.51
CA MET A 248 -7.87 -13.25 0.39
C MET A 248 -8.53 -12.96 1.75
N PRO A 249 -9.15 -11.77 1.92
CA PRO A 249 -9.89 -11.46 3.14
C PRO A 249 -11.07 -12.43 3.36
N LYS A 250 -11.35 -12.76 4.63
CA LYS A 250 -12.44 -13.68 5.00
C LYS A 250 -13.80 -13.23 4.49
N TYR A 251 -14.11 -11.93 4.52
CA TYR A 251 -15.38 -11.41 4.01
C TYR A 251 -15.56 -11.57 2.49
N ALA A 252 -14.47 -11.77 1.77
CA ALA A 252 -14.45 -12.04 0.32
C ALA A 252 -14.36 -13.56 0.01
N GLY A 253 -14.60 -14.41 0.99
CA GLY A 253 -14.52 -15.86 0.86
C GLY A 253 -13.14 -16.46 1.06
N GLY A 254 -12.17 -15.67 1.52
CA GLY A 254 -10.79 -16.09 1.72
C GLY A 254 -10.48 -16.59 3.13
N GLY A 255 -9.20 -16.85 3.39
CA GLY A 255 -8.70 -17.38 4.67
C GLY A 255 -8.26 -16.32 5.68
N VAL A 256 -7.97 -15.08 5.26
CA VAL A 256 -7.43 -14.03 6.14
C VAL A 256 -8.54 -13.38 6.94
N GLY A 257 -8.57 -13.66 8.25
CA GLY A 257 -9.54 -13.07 9.19
C GLY A 257 -8.98 -11.99 10.11
N GLU A 258 -7.71 -11.64 9.95
CA GLU A 258 -7.05 -10.61 10.76
C GLU A 258 -7.62 -9.22 10.45
N VAL A 259 -7.75 -8.39 11.49
CA VAL A 259 -8.14 -6.98 11.34
C VAL A 259 -7.00 -6.20 10.65
N ALA A 260 -7.34 -5.33 9.72
CA ALA A 260 -6.34 -4.70 8.85
C ALA A 260 -5.32 -3.86 9.62
N SER A 261 -5.73 -3.14 10.66
CA SER A 261 -4.83 -2.35 11.51
C SER A 261 -3.84 -3.22 12.30
N ALA A 262 -4.29 -4.37 12.83
CA ALA A 262 -3.43 -5.33 13.51
C ALA A 262 -2.43 -5.96 12.52
N TRP A 263 -2.90 -6.32 11.33
CA TRP A 263 -2.06 -6.81 10.25
C TRP A 263 -0.97 -5.79 9.86
N VAL A 264 -1.34 -4.52 9.71
CA VAL A 264 -0.39 -3.44 9.41
C VAL A 264 0.72 -3.37 10.46
N ARG A 265 0.37 -3.39 11.75
CA ARG A 265 1.35 -3.36 12.84
C ARG A 265 2.31 -4.53 12.75
N ARG A 266 1.78 -5.75 12.71
CA ARG A 266 2.59 -6.97 12.60
C ARG A 266 3.52 -6.96 11.39
N ARG A 267 3.05 -6.48 10.24
CA ARG A 267 3.87 -6.37 9.03
C ARG A 267 4.97 -5.31 9.16
N LEU A 268 4.67 -4.16 9.74
CA LEU A 268 5.66 -3.10 9.95
C LEU A 268 6.72 -3.49 10.99
N ASP A 269 6.36 -4.28 12.00
CA ASP A 269 7.32 -4.85 12.97
C ASP A 269 8.24 -5.88 12.30
N ALA A 270 7.71 -6.63 11.34
CA ALA A 270 8.47 -7.61 10.56
C ALA A 270 9.18 -6.99 9.32
N PHE A 271 9.22 -5.65 9.20
CA PHE A 271 9.92 -5.00 8.09
C PHE A 271 11.40 -5.39 8.09
N PRO A 272 12.00 -5.73 6.93
CA PRO A 272 13.38 -6.13 6.86
C PRO A 272 14.32 -5.11 7.52
N ALA A 273 15.19 -5.60 8.41
CA ALA A 273 16.13 -4.74 9.13
C ALA A 273 16.97 -3.91 8.14
N LEU A 274 17.01 -2.62 8.35
CA LEU A 274 17.83 -1.70 7.58
C LEU A 274 19.18 -1.53 8.28
N PRO A 275 20.27 -1.31 7.51
CA PRO A 275 21.58 -0.99 8.10
C PRO A 275 21.53 0.26 8.97
N ASP A 276 22.34 0.27 10.05
CA ASP A 276 22.39 1.39 11.00
C ASP A 276 22.70 2.75 10.34
N GLU A 277 23.48 2.74 9.27
CA GLU A 277 23.80 3.92 8.48
C GLU A 277 22.58 4.59 7.82
N LEU A 278 21.49 3.82 7.60
CA LEU A 278 20.22 4.29 7.06
C LEU A 278 19.17 4.59 8.14
N THR A 279 19.42 4.22 9.39
CA THR A 279 18.48 4.39 10.53
C THR A 279 19.03 5.25 11.65
N GLY A 280 20.36 5.49 11.67
CA GLY A 280 21.05 6.22 12.73
C GLY A 280 20.84 7.74 12.71
N THR A 281 21.33 8.41 13.77
CA THR A 281 21.23 9.87 13.95
C THR A 281 21.80 10.68 12.77
N ALA A 282 22.78 10.16 12.05
CA ALA A 282 23.33 10.78 10.83
C ALA A 282 22.29 10.86 9.68
N PHE A 283 21.25 10.05 9.72
CA PHE A 283 20.16 10.09 8.75
C PHE A 283 19.13 11.18 9.09
N ILE A 284 19.06 11.57 10.36
CA ILE A 284 18.07 12.54 10.89
C ILE A 284 18.60 13.98 10.81
N LEU A 285 19.94 14.17 10.76
CA LEU A 285 20.63 15.46 10.65
C LEU A 285 20.79 15.93 9.21
#